data_f507457ef98061ba2b0fd61619b07b07
#
_entry.id   f507457ef98061ba2b0fd61619b07b07
#
_cell.length_a   1.000
_cell.length_b   1.000
_cell.length_c   1.000
_cell.angle_alpha   90.00
_cell.angle_beta   90.00
_cell.angle_gamma   90.00
#
_symmetry.space_group_name_H-M   'P 1'
#
loop_
_entity.id
_entity.type
_entity.pdbx_description
1 polymer ?
#
loop_
_entity_poly.entity_id
_entity_poly.type
_entity_poly.pdbx_seq_one_letter_code
_entity_poly.pdbx_strand_id
1 'polypeptide(L)'
;MVKTKKIVMSIAGSDPSSGAGVQADLKTFTALGLHGITVITCITAQNTKKVTTIHKIPIKIIESQIDALLSDMKPDTIKTGMLFDEEIVKSVAKKITQYDLKTVVDPVMVATSKDSLSSKNFPYAIKKEILPLTYILTPNTYEASVLTGIKINSLKNAKKACEELYEMGPEYVLIKGGHLKGKNVEDVFYDGKKHSVFSLPRIPDKKAHGSGCSLSALTTGYLALGDKPIVAVEKAKNTLWNMIDEGYNPGRGADVLNFETSVVNGIPFSFQTTKHFEVWYELKKSLNNLQSFLTNEYIAEVGVNIGYALPSAKTLQDVCAVNGRITKTKTGPRVCGPLMFGVSKHVASVILAAMSFDSSMRCAMNIRYSKTNIEKCKKIGLKIGSFDRKNEPKTAKSTMEWGTSVVIKNMGFVPDVIYDSGGIGKEPMIRVIGKNPKDVVKKAYKIVKSQ
;
A
#
# COMPACT_ATOMS: atom_id res chain seq x y z
N MET A 1 29.12 -4.33 -11.19
CA MET A 1 27.98 -4.71 -12.06
C MET A 1 27.00 -3.55 -12.10
N VAL A 2 26.71 -3.00 -13.26
CA VAL A 2 25.66 -2.00 -13.44
C VAL A 2 24.33 -2.71 -13.11
N LYS A 3 23.60 -2.21 -12.10
CA LYS A 3 22.26 -2.72 -11.79
C LYS A 3 21.34 -2.39 -12.96
N THR A 4 21.05 -3.38 -13.82
CA THR A 4 20.03 -3.23 -14.87
C THR A 4 18.66 -3.10 -14.20
N LYS A 5 17.97 -1.98 -14.44
CA LYS A 5 16.58 -1.81 -13.99
C LYS A 5 15.66 -2.61 -14.91
N LYS A 6 14.58 -3.18 -14.33
CA LYS A 6 13.46 -3.71 -15.10
C LYS A 6 12.78 -2.59 -15.89
N ILE A 7 12.36 -2.88 -17.11
CA ILE A 7 11.74 -1.92 -18.03
C ILE A 7 10.24 -2.23 -18.14
N VAL A 8 9.42 -1.19 -18.06
CA VAL A 8 7.97 -1.29 -18.24
C VAL A 8 7.50 -0.21 -19.22
N MET A 9 6.54 -0.55 -20.08
CA MET A 9 6.01 0.38 -21.08
C MET A 9 4.54 0.70 -20.83
N SER A 10 4.16 1.97 -20.91
CA SER A 10 2.77 2.42 -20.95
C SER A 10 2.41 2.92 -22.33
N ILE A 11 1.31 2.39 -22.91
CA ILE A 11 0.71 2.85 -24.15
C ILE A 11 -0.64 3.49 -23.77
N ALA A 12 -0.70 4.82 -23.67
CA ALA A 12 -1.90 5.51 -23.17
C ALA A 12 -1.95 6.99 -23.58
N GLY A 13 -3.07 7.63 -23.27
CA GLY A 13 -3.23 9.08 -23.43
C GLY A 13 -2.42 9.88 -22.42
N SER A 14 -2.13 11.14 -22.75
CA SER A 14 -1.42 12.12 -21.90
C SER A 14 -2.41 12.97 -21.14
N ASP A 15 -2.29 13.03 -19.79
CA ASP A 15 -3.02 13.92 -18.90
C ASP A 15 -2.08 15.04 -18.38
N PRO A 16 -2.22 16.30 -18.86
CA PRO A 16 -1.35 17.41 -18.46
C PRO A 16 -1.49 17.78 -16.99
N SER A 17 -2.59 17.38 -16.32
CA SER A 17 -2.73 17.58 -14.86
C SER A 17 -1.90 16.58 -14.04
N SER A 18 -1.31 15.58 -14.70
CA SER A 18 -0.47 14.54 -14.10
C SER A 18 -1.18 13.69 -13.03
N GLY A 19 -2.50 13.66 -13.02
CA GLY A 19 -3.32 12.83 -12.13
C GLY A 19 -3.59 11.44 -12.69
N ALA A 20 -3.60 11.28 -14.02
CA ALA A 20 -3.85 10.04 -14.76
C ALA A 20 -2.91 9.89 -15.96
N GLY A 21 -3.25 9.05 -16.92
CA GLY A 21 -2.54 8.87 -18.18
C GLY A 21 -1.09 8.39 -18.02
N VAL A 22 -0.29 8.57 -19.07
CA VAL A 22 1.14 8.17 -19.04
C VAL A 22 1.93 8.83 -17.93
N GLN A 23 1.53 10.02 -17.47
CA GLN A 23 2.20 10.73 -16.37
C GLN A 23 2.03 10.01 -15.03
N ALA A 24 0.81 9.57 -14.70
CA ALA A 24 0.57 8.78 -13.51
C ALA A 24 1.25 7.39 -13.59
N ASP A 25 1.27 6.79 -14.77
CA ASP A 25 1.97 5.53 -15.02
C ASP A 25 3.47 5.67 -14.78
N LEU A 26 4.13 6.71 -15.33
CA LEU A 26 5.56 6.99 -15.11
C LEU A 26 5.89 7.25 -13.63
N LYS A 27 5.06 8.04 -12.93
CA LYS A 27 5.21 8.26 -11.49
C LYS A 27 5.13 6.94 -10.73
N THR A 28 4.18 6.07 -11.09
CA THR A 28 4.03 4.74 -10.50
C THR A 28 5.27 3.87 -10.75
N PHE A 29 5.74 3.79 -11.98
CA PHE A 29 6.92 3.00 -12.33
C PHE A 29 8.18 3.52 -11.62
N THR A 30 8.35 4.84 -11.56
CA THR A 30 9.44 5.48 -10.83
C THR A 30 9.38 5.15 -9.33
N ALA A 31 8.20 5.22 -8.72
CA ALA A 31 7.99 4.86 -7.33
C ALA A 31 8.32 3.39 -7.02
N LEU A 32 8.16 2.48 -7.99
CA LEU A 32 8.57 1.08 -7.89
C LEU A 32 10.05 0.84 -8.24
N GLY A 33 10.82 1.88 -8.56
CA GLY A 33 12.24 1.78 -8.93
C GLY A 33 12.48 1.22 -10.33
N LEU A 34 11.46 1.18 -11.19
CA LEU A 34 11.50 0.67 -12.56
C LEU A 34 11.94 1.76 -13.55
N HIS A 35 12.39 1.36 -14.74
CA HIS A 35 12.54 2.24 -15.89
C HIS A 35 11.27 2.26 -16.70
N GLY A 36 10.49 3.34 -16.59
CA GLY A 36 9.24 3.52 -17.34
C GLY A 36 9.49 4.15 -18.71
N ILE A 37 8.97 3.55 -19.77
CA ILE A 37 8.92 4.12 -21.12
C ILE A 37 7.47 4.29 -21.58
N THR A 38 7.19 5.23 -22.49
CA THR A 38 5.82 5.59 -22.83
C THR A 38 5.60 5.76 -24.32
N VAL A 39 4.40 5.39 -24.78
CA VAL A 39 3.83 5.65 -26.09
C VAL A 39 2.57 6.46 -25.89
N ILE A 40 2.47 7.63 -26.51
CA ILE A 40 1.33 8.52 -26.38
C ILE A 40 0.35 8.26 -27.53
N THR A 41 -0.89 7.92 -27.15
CA THR A 41 -1.99 7.65 -28.11
C THR A 41 -2.84 8.89 -28.40
N CYS A 42 -3.03 9.74 -27.40
CA CYS A 42 -3.80 10.99 -27.48
C CYS A 42 -3.20 12.01 -26.51
N ILE A 43 -3.43 13.28 -26.82
CA ILE A 43 -3.16 14.40 -25.92
C ILE A 43 -4.52 14.95 -25.45
N THR A 44 -4.68 15.17 -24.15
CA THR A 44 -5.88 15.80 -23.59
C THR A 44 -5.58 17.24 -23.15
N ALA A 45 -6.55 18.14 -23.31
CA ALA A 45 -6.62 19.38 -22.56
C ALA A 45 -7.50 19.10 -21.32
N GLN A 46 -6.85 18.83 -20.19
CA GLN A 46 -7.49 18.30 -18.98
C GLN A 46 -6.96 18.99 -17.72
N ASN A 47 -7.83 19.13 -16.73
CA ASN A 47 -7.48 19.57 -15.38
C ASN A 47 -8.20 18.68 -14.35
N THR A 48 -8.08 19.01 -13.06
CA THR A 48 -8.69 18.21 -11.97
C THR A 48 -10.23 18.16 -11.99
N LYS A 49 -10.90 18.98 -12.84
CA LYS A 49 -12.36 19.05 -12.92
C LYS A 49 -12.94 18.38 -14.15
N LYS A 50 -12.30 18.53 -15.32
CA LYS A 50 -12.86 18.08 -16.60
C LYS A 50 -11.81 17.88 -17.70
N VAL A 51 -12.19 17.10 -18.71
CA VAL A 51 -11.52 17.01 -20.01
C VAL A 51 -12.24 17.96 -20.98
N THR A 52 -11.52 18.89 -21.58
CA THR A 52 -12.11 19.89 -22.50
C THR A 52 -11.89 19.53 -23.97
N THR A 53 -10.78 18.91 -24.28
CA THR A 53 -10.42 18.55 -25.66
C THR A 53 -9.54 17.30 -25.66
N ILE A 54 -9.69 16.48 -26.68
CA ILE A 54 -8.86 15.30 -26.95
C ILE A 54 -8.32 15.43 -28.37
N HIS A 55 -7.01 15.29 -28.53
CA HIS A 55 -6.36 15.22 -29.85
C HIS A 55 -5.73 13.85 -30.03
N LYS A 56 -6.19 13.13 -31.06
CA LYS A 56 -5.67 11.81 -31.45
C LYS A 56 -4.28 11.97 -32.09
N ILE A 57 -3.31 11.16 -31.67
CA ILE A 57 -2.01 11.07 -32.33
C ILE A 57 -2.18 10.23 -33.62
N PRO A 58 -1.61 10.64 -34.74
CA PRO A 58 -1.67 9.86 -36.02
C PRO A 58 -1.12 8.45 -35.82
N ILE A 59 -1.79 7.44 -36.38
CA ILE A 59 -1.43 6.02 -36.23
C ILE A 59 0.04 5.76 -36.56
N LYS A 60 0.55 6.32 -37.67
CA LYS A 60 1.96 6.18 -38.05
C LYS A 60 2.93 6.66 -36.95
N ILE A 61 2.57 7.72 -36.23
CA ILE A 61 3.40 8.22 -35.13
C ILE A 61 3.35 7.28 -33.92
N ILE A 62 2.17 6.72 -33.61
CA ILE A 62 2.03 5.73 -32.53
C ILE A 62 2.87 4.49 -32.84
N GLU A 63 2.77 3.96 -34.07
CA GLU A 63 3.58 2.82 -34.51
C GLU A 63 5.08 3.14 -34.46
N SER A 64 5.49 4.32 -34.94
CA SER A 64 6.89 4.75 -34.90
C SER A 64 7.44 4.90 -33.48
N GLN A 65 6.62 5.38 -32.51
CA GLN A 65 7.03 5.42 -31.10
C GLN A 65 7.29 4.00 -30.57
N ILE A 66 6.38 3.04 -30.87
CA ILE A 66 6.52 1.65 -30.43
C ILE A 66 7.77 1.03 -31.06
N ASP A 67 7.94 1.15 -32.37
CA ASP A 67 9.07 0.56 -33.10
C ASP A 67 10.40 1.14 -32.66
N ALA A 68 10.49 2.45 -32.46
CA ALA A 68 11.68 3.11 -31.97
C ALA A 68 12.11 2.60 -30.58
N LEU A 69 11.15 2.46 -29.66
CA LEU A 69 11.42 1.94 -28.33
C LEU A 69 11.83 0.46 -28.36
N LEU A 70 11.09 -0.37 -29.10
CA LEU A 70 11.32 -1.82 -29.11
C LEU A 70 12.51 -2.25 -29.96
N SER A 71 13.04 -1.38 -30.81
CA SER A 71 14.31 -1.62 -31.51
C SER A 71 15.53 -1.56 -30.60
N ASP A 72 15.41 -0.92 -29.43
CA ASP A 72 16.52 -0.68 -28.48
C ASP A 72 16.25 -1.27 -27.08
N MET A 73 15.01 -1.16 -26.60
CA MET A 73 14.63 -1.54 -25.24
C MET A 73 13.54 -2.63 -25.25
N LYS A 74 13.80 -3.75 -24.56
CA LYS A 74 12.78 -4.81 -24.39
C LYS A 74 12.09 -4.64 -23.03
N PRO A 75 10.79 -4.24 -22.98
CA PRO A 75 10.05 -4.16 -21.72
C PRO A 75 9.76 -5.57 -21.16
N ASP A 76 9.84 -5.73 -19.83
CA ASP A 76 9.46 -6.97 -19.14
C ASP A 76 7.94 -7.18 -19.15
N THR A 77 7.18 -6.09 -19.07
CA THR A 77 5.72 -6.05 -19.17
C THR A 77 5.28 -4.71 -19.72
N ILE A 78 4.10 -4.68 -20.32
CA ILE A 78 3.50 -3.44 -20.79
C ILE A 78 2.09 -3.24 -20.21
N LYS A 79 1.63 -2.00 -20.22
CA LYS A 79 0.26 -1.61 -19.91
C LYS A 79 -0.34 -0.84 -21.06
N THR A 80 -1.60 -1.12 -21.39
CA THR A 80 -2.43 -0.20 -22.20
C THR A 80 -3.39 0.57 -21.30
N GLY A 81 -3.63 1.85 -21.61
CA GLY A 81 -4.65 2.68 -20.96
C GLY A 81 -5.64 3.22 -21.99
N MET A 82 -5.84 4.55 -22.05
CA MET A 82 -6.71 5.19 -23.02
C MET A 82 -6.18 4.98 -24.43
N LEU A 83 -6.87 4.17 -25.24
CA LEU A 83 -6.57 3.92 -26.66
C LEU A 83 -7.52 4.68 -27.62
N PHE A 84 -8.53 5.35 -27.09
CA PHE A 84 -9.46 6.26 -27.73
C PHE A 84 -10.40 5.62 -28.77
N ASP A 85 -9.89 5.06 -29.87
CA ASP A 85 -10.72 4.54 -30.96
C ASP A 85 -10.25 3.18 -31.51
N GLU A 86 -11.07 2.66 -32.43
CA GLU A 86 -10.87 1.36 -33.06
C GLU A 86 -9.56 1.25 -33.84
N GLU A 87 -9.12 2.33 -34.51
CA GLU A 87 -7.90 2.31 -35.32
C GLU A 87 -6.66 2.18 -34.46
N ILE A 88 -6.60 2.94 -33.34
CA ILE A 88 -5.51 2.82 -32.38
C ILE A 88 -5.52 1.42 -31.74
N VAL A 89 -6.70 0.89 -31.37
CA VAL A 89 -6.84 -0.46 -30.81
C VAL A 89 -6.25 -1.50 -31.75
N LYS A 90 -6.62 -1.48 -33.06
CA LYS A 90 -6.09 -2.42 -34.07
C LYS A 90 -4.58 -2.29 -34.25
N SER A 91 -4.07 -1.06 -34.30
CA SER A 91 -2.63 -0.81 -34.46
C SER A 91 -1.83 -1.33 -33.26
N VAL A 92 -2.30 -1.04 -32.04
CA VAL A 92 -1.66 -1.50 -30.80
C VAL A 92 -1.73 -3.03 -30.68
N ALA A 93 -2.88 -3.67 -31.00
CA ALA A 93 -3.02 -5.12 -31.00
C ALA A 93 -2.02 -5.79 -31.96
N LYS A 94 -1.87 -5.25 -33.17
CA LYS A 94 -0.87 -5.72 -34.14
C LYS A 94 0.55 -5.66 -33.57
N LYS A 95 0.91 -4.59 -32.88
CA LYS A 95 2.24 -4.42 -32.25
C LYS A 95 2.43 -5.35 -31.06
N ILE A 96 1.40 -5.56 -30.21
CA ILE A 96 1.44 -6.53 -29.12
C ILE A 96 1.75 -7.94 -29.67
N THR A 97 1.07 -8.36 -30.73
CA THR A 97 1.31 -9.66 -31.37
C THR A 97 2.69 -9.72 -32.03
N GLN A 98 3.08 -8.66 -32.77
CA GLN A 98 4.36 -8.63 -33.49
C GLN A 98 5.58 -8.79 -32.56
N TYR A 99 5.51 -8.22 -31.36
CA TYR A 99 6.63 -8.19 -30.42
C TYR A 99 6.44 -9.12 -29.21
N ASP A 100 5.39 -9.94 -29.19
CA ASP A 100 5.05 -10.86 -28.10
C ASP A 100 5.07 -10.18 -26.72
N LEU A 101 4.25 -9.15 -26.55
CA LEU A 101 4.29 -8.28 -25.40
C LEU A 101 3.32 -8.74 -24.29
N LYS A 102 3.83 -9.06 -23.13
CA LYS A 102 3.02 -9.40 -21.93
C LYS A 102 2.26 -8.16 -21.45
N THR A 103 0.93 -8.13 -21.68
CA THR A 103 0.13 -6.90 -21.61
C THR A 103 -0.89 -6.91 -20.47
N VAL A 104 -0.85 -5.89 -19.62
CA VAL A 104 -1.94 -5.53 -18.69
C VAL A 104 -2.84 -4.51 -19.39
N VAL A 105 -4.13 -4.78 -19.49
CA VAL A 105 -5.09 -3.93 -20.20
C VAL A 105 -6.03 -3.23 -19.24
N ASP A 106 -5.97 -1.89 -19.20
CA ASP A 106 -6.98 -1.03 -18.57
C ASP A 106 -7.88 -0.48 -19.66
N PRO A 107 -9.11 -0.98 -19.85
CA PRO A 107 -9.97 -0.63 -20.99
C PRO A 107 -10.70 0.70 -20.74
N VAL A 108 -9.95 1.78 -20.61
CA VAL A 108 -10.44 3.10 -20.23
C VAL A 108 -11.45 3.63 -21.22
N MET A 109 -12.70 3.83 -20.76
CA MET A 109 -13.81 4.36 -21.56
C MET A 109 -14.27 5.76 -21.15
N VAL A 110 -14.16 6.07 -19.87
CA VAL A 110 -14.61 7.34 -19.27
C VAL A 110 -13.61 7.90 -18.28
N ALA A 111 -13.52 9.21 -18.22
CA ALA A 111 -12.72 9.92 -17.22
C ALA A 111 -13.38 9.86 -15.83
N THR A 112 -12.62 10.19 -14.79
CA THR A 112 -13.16 10.38 -13.42
C THR A 112 -14.24 11.49 -13.38
N SER A 113 -14.14 12.48 -14.26
CA SER A 113 -15.13 13.54 -14.49
C SER A 113 -16.39 13.09 -15.22
N LYS A 114 -16.46 11.82 -15.65
CA LYS A 114 -17.51 11.21 -16.48
C LYS A 114 -17.53 11.65 -17.94
N ASP A 115 -16.52 12.37 -18.40
CA ASP A 115 -16.34 12.69 -19.82
C ASP A 115 -15.99 11.41 -20.59
N SER A 116 -16.56 11.23 -21.81
CA SER A 116 -16.22 10.08 -22.67
C SER A 116 -14.80 10.21 -23.17
N LEU A 117 -14.03 9.13 -23.02
CA LEU A 117 -12.63 9.01 -23.46
C LEU A 117 -12.47 8.02 -24.62
N SER A 118 -13.58 7.52 -25.18
CA SER A 118 -13.55 6.54 -26.25
C SER A 118 -14.67 6.74 -27.27
N SER A 119 -14.45 6.27 -28.49
CA SER A 119 -15.43 6.24 -29.57
C SER A 119 -16.53 5.20 -29.33
N LYS A 120 -17.66 5.30 -30.06
CA LYS A 120 -18.79 4.34 -29.94
C LYS A 120 -18.38 2.89 -30.22
N ASN A 121 -17.48 2.67 -31.18
CA ASN A 121 -17.04 1.31 -31.56
C ASN A 121 -15.90 0.75 -30.73
N PHE A 122 -15.37 1.54 -29.80
CA PHE A 122 -14.25 1.14 -28.95
C PHE A 122 -14.49 -0.17 -28.17
N PRO A 123 -15.66 -0.39 -27.50
CA PRO A 123 -15.91 -1.64 -26.78
C PRO A 123 -15.88 -2.87 -27.69
N TYR A 124 -16.36 -2.75 -28.91
CA TYR A 124 -16.31 -3.84 -29.88
C TYR A 124 -14.87 -4.14 -30.32
N ALA A 125 -14.09 -3.09 -30.62
CA ALA A 125 -12.69 -3.24 -31.00
C ALA A 125 -11.85 -3.87 -29.88
N ILE A 126 -12.04 -3.43 -28.63
CA ILE A 126 -11.36 -4.02 -27.47
C ILE A 126 -11.65 -5.52 -27.36
N LYS A 127 -12.93 -5.92 -27.44
CA LYS A 127 -13.33 -7.33 -27.37
C LYS A 127 -12.66 -8.18 -28.44
N LYS A 128 -12.64 -7.67 -29.66
CA LYS A 128 -12.18 -8.42 -30.82
C LYS A 128 -10.65 -8.48 -30.94
N GLU A 129 -9.98 -7.37 -30.70
CA GLU A 129 -8.57 -7.20 -31.05
C GLU A 129 -7.62 -7.30 -29.85
N ILE A 130 -8.04 -6.84 -28.65
CA ILE A 130 -7.15 -6.71 -27.49
C ILE A 130 -7.38 -7.81 -26.43
N LEU A 131 -8.65 -8.16 -26.12
CA LEU A 131 -8.91 -9.14 -25.06
C LEU A 131 -8.23 -10.49 -25.32
N PRO A 132 -8.17 -11.03 -26.55
CA PRO A 132 -7.46 -12.29 -26.82
C PRO A 132 -5.94 -12.22 -26.59
N LEU A 133 -5.36 -11.02 -26.49
CA LEU A 133 -3.92 -10.78 -26.29
C LEU A 133 -3.59 -10.32 -24.86
N THR A 134 -4.60 -10.34 -23.99
CA THR A 134 -4.50 -9.73 -22.66
C THR A 134 -3.99 -10.74 -21.61
N TYR A 135 -2.90 -10.38 -20.91
CA TYR A 135 -2.44 -11.15 -19.77
C TYR A 135 -3.29 -10.89 -18.53
N ILE A 136 -3.49 -9.61 -18.15
CA ILE A 136 -4.43 -9.24 -17.09
C ILE A 136 -5.33 -8.10 -17.57
N LEU A 137 -6.63 -8.31 -17.53
CA LEU A 137 -7.64 -7.28 -17.80
C LEU A 137 -8.09 -6.62 -16.50
N THR A 138 -8.10 -5.28 -16.44
CA THR A 138 -8.39 -4.51 -15.22
C THR A 138 -9.55 -3.51 -15.36
N PRO A 139 -10.75 -3.89 -15.75
CA PRO A 139 -11.89 -2.98 -15.91
C PRO A 139 -12.44 -2.52 -14.57
N ASN A 140 -13.02 -1.33 -14.51
CA ASN A 140 -13.93 -0.96 -13.43
C ASN A 140 -15.32 -1.59 -13.67
N THR A 141 -16.25 -1.43 -12.70
CA THR A 141 -17.60 -2.02 -12.81
C THR A 141 -18.41 -1.50 -14.00
N TYR A 142 -18.20 -0.26 -14.42
CA TYR A 142 -18.86 0.32 -15.60
C TYR A 142 -18.30 -0.29 -16.90
N GLU A 143 -16.99 -0.30 -17.05
CA GLU A 143 -16.28 -0.88 -18.20
C GLU A 143 -16.60 -2.37 -18.36
N ALA A 144 -16.56 -3.12 -17.26
CA ALA A 144 -16.95 -4.52 -17.24
C ALA A 144 -18.43 -4.72 -17.63
N SER A 145 -19.33 -3.83 -17.17
CA SER A 145 -20.75 -3.89 -17.56
C SER A 145 -20.95 -3.62 -19.06
N VAL A 146 -20.21 -2.68 -19.64
CA VAL A 146 -20.26 -2.39 -21.08
C VAL A 146 -19.73 -3.59 -21.89
N LEU A 147 -18.64 -4.20 -21.44
CA LEU A 147 -18.03 -5.33 -22.13
C LEU A 147 -18.87 -6.61 -22.05
N THR A 148 -19.53 -6.89 -20.92
CA THR A 148 -20.29 -8.15 -20.71
C THR A 148 -21.79 -8.01 -20.92
N GLY A 149 -22.34 -6.81 -20.86
CA GLY A 149 -23.80 -6.59 -20.78
C GLY A 149 -24.40 -6.87 -19.38
N ILE A 150 -23.58 -7.29 -18.41
CA ILE A 150 -24.03 -7.60 -17.04
C ILE A 150 -24.02 -6.32 -16.22
N LYS A 151 -25.15 -5.95 -15.60
CA LYS A 151 -25.20 -4.83 -14.65
C LYS A 151 -24.51 -5.22 -13.35
N ILE A 152 -23.36 -4.61 -13.06
CA ILE A 152 -22.54 -4.92 -11.90
C ILE A 152 -22.83 -3.97 -10.74
N ASN A 153 -23.64 -4.44 -9.78
CA ASN A 153 -24.03 -3.71 -8.57
C ASN A 153 -23.79 -4.51 -7.28
N SER A 154 -23.18 -5.69 -7.39
CA SER A 154 -22.86 -6.60 -6.28
C SER A 154 -21.63 -7.43 -6.59
N LEU A 155 -20.99 -8.00 -5.55
CA LEU A 155 -19.91 -8.98 -5.69
C LEU A 155 -20.31 -10.20 -6.52
N LYS A 156 -21.55 -10.67 -6.38
CA LYS A 156 -22.07 -11.80 -7.17
C LYS A 156 -22.02 -11.48 -8.66
N ASN A 157 -22.50 -10.31 -9.06
CA ASN A 157 -22.49 -9.90 -10.46
C ASN A 157 -21.08 -9.61 -10.96
N ALA A 158 -20.19 -9.08 -10.11
CA ALA A 158 -18.79 -8.90 -10.46
C ALA A 158 -18.08 -10.23 -10.74
N LYS A 159 -18.33 -11.26 -9.92
CA LYS A 159 -17.79 -12.62 -10.16
C LYS A 159 -18.26 -13.19 -11.49
N LYS A 160 -19.59 -13.11 -11.78
CA LYS A 160 -20.14 -13.56 -13.06
C LYS A 160 -19.52 -12.80 -14.24
N ALA A 161 -19.34 -11.49 -14.11
CA ALA A 161 -18.71 -10.69 -15.16
C ALA A 161 -17.23 -11.03 -15.34
N CYS A 162 -16.50 -11.44 -14.30
CA CYS A 162 -15.14 -11.94 -14.43
C CYS A 162 -15.07 -13.21 -15.29
N GLU A 163 -16.00 -14.15 -15.07
CA GLU A 163 -16.10 -15.39 -15.85
C GLU A 163 -16.35 -15.08 -17.32
N GLU A 164 -17.36 -14.23 -17.61
CA GLU A 164 -17.68 -13.83 -18.99
C GLU A 164 -16.51 -13.11 -19.68
N LEU A 165 -15.79 -12.25 -18.98
CA LEU A 165 -14.62 -11.56 -19.52
C LEU A 165 -13.46 -12.51 -19.76
N TYR A 166 -13.26 -13.50 -18.93
CA TYR A 166 -12.25 -14.53 -19.09
C TYR A 166 -12.46 -15.35 -20.37
N GLU A 167 -13.71 -15.73 -20.67
CA GLU A 167 -14.07 -16.44 -21.90
C GLU A 167 -13.83 -15.59 -23.18
N MET A 168 -13.63 -14.28 -23.05
CA MET A 168 -13.27 -13.40 -24.17
C MET A 168 -11.76 -13.38 -24.47
N GLY A 169 -10.93 -14.11 -23.70
CA GLY A 169 -9.53 -14.34 -24.01
C GLY A 169 -8.47 -13.92 -22.98
N PRO A 170 -8.71 -13.00 -22.04
CA PRO A 170 -7.72 -12.66 -21.02
C PRO A 170 -7.32 -13.86 -20.17
N GLU A 171 -6.01 -13.99 -19.84
CA GLU A 171 -5.54 -15.06 -18.94
C GLU A 171 -5.99 -14.83 -17.49
N TYR A 172 -6.15 -13.57 -17.08
CA TYR A 172 -6.63 -13.16 -15.76
C TYR A 172 -7.54 -11.95 -15.86
N VAL A 173 -8.52 -11.86 -14.97
CA VAL A 173 -9.44 -10.71 -14.92
C VAL A 173 -9.46 -10.13 -13.51
N LEU A 174 -9.33 -8.79 -13.40
CA LEU A 174 -9.47 -8.03 -12.16
C LEU A 174 -10.57 -6.97 -12.32
N ILE A 175 -11.75 -7.18 -11.78
CA ILE A 175 -12.79 -6.15 -11.74
C ILE A 175 -12.58 -5.24 -10.52
N LYS A 176 -12.35 -3.94 -10.77
CA LYS A 176 -12.17 -2.90 -9.75
C LYS A 176 -13.51 -2.53 -9.12
N GLY A 177 -13.69 -2.80 -7.82
CA GLY A 177 -14.96 -2.60 -7.10
C GLY A 177 -15.16 -1.23 -6.46
N GLY A 178 -14.34 -0.24 -6.78
CA GLY A 178 -14.40 1.10 -6.16
C GLY A 178 -15.76 1.78 -6.22
N HIS A 179 -16.59 1.49 -7.23
CA HIS A 179 -17.94 2.03 -7.42
C HIS A 179 -19.05 1.22 -6.71
N LEU A 180 -18.76 0.03 -6.19
CA LEU A 180 -19.71 -0.73 -5.37
C LEU A 180 -19.90 -0.04 -4.03
N LYS A 181 -21.16 -0.04 -3.53
CA LYS A 181 -21.47 0.54 -2.22
C LYS A 181 -20.96 -0.36 -1.10
N GLY A 182 -20.52 0.22 0.02
CA GLY A 182 -20.10 -0.54 1.20
C GLY A 182 -19.02 0.18 2.02
N LYS A 183 -18.74 -0.36 3.21
CA LYS A 183 -17.68 0.11 4.11
C LYS A 183 -16.29 -0.20 3.56
N ASN A 184 -16.20 -1.23 2.72
CA ASN A 184 -14.98 -1.66 2.06
C ASN A 184 -15.05 -1.43 0.55
N VAL A 185 -13.88 -1.36 -0.08
CA VAL A 185 -13.68 -1.45 -1.53
C VAL A 185 -13.22 -2.87 -1.84
N GLU A 186 -14.00 -3.60 -2.62
CA GLU A 186 -13.78 -5.02 -2.89
C GLU A 186 -13.54 -5.22 -4.37
N ASP A 187 -12.32 -5.66 -4.74
CA ASP A 187 -11.95 -6.00 -6.10
C ASP A 187 -12.00 -7.52 -6.28
N VAL A 188 -12.48 -7.97 -7.41
CA VAL A 188 -12.63 -9.41 -7.74
C VAL A 188 -11.60 -9.80 -8.76
N PHE A 189 -10.71 -10.73 -8.40
CA PHE A 189 -9.73 -11.35 -9.30
C PHE A 189 -10.18 -12.76 -9.66
N TYR A 190 -10.04 -13.14 -10.92
CA TYR A 190 -10.36 -14.48 -11.45
C TYR A 190 -9.18 -15.03 -12.24
N ASP A 191 -8.79 -16.27 -11.97
CA ASP A 191 -7.66 -16.96 -12.56
C ASP A 191 -8.07 -18.11 -13.51
N GLY A 192 -9.30 -18.09 -13.99
CA GLY A 192 -9.89 -19.16 -14.80
C GLY A 192 -10.42 -20.36 -14.00
N LYS A 193 -10.12 -20.43 -12.69
CA LYS A 193 -10.53 -21.54 -11.81
C LYS A 193 -11.26 -21.06 -10.56
N LYS A 194 -10.76 -20.01 -9.94
CA LYS A 194 -11.30 -19.49 -8.66
C LYS A 194 -11.32 -17.98 -8.62
N HIS A 195 -12.25 -17.45 -7.83
CA HIS A 195 -12.31 -16.03 -7.50
C HIS A 195 -11.51 -15.77 -6.22
N SER A 196 -10.75 -14.68 -6.23
CA SER A 196 -10.15 -14.08 -5.04
C SER A 196 -10.70 -12.68 -4.87
N VAL A 197 -11.11 -12.32 -3.64
CA VAL A 197 -11.65 -10.99 -3.34
C VAL A 197 -10.66 -10.25 -2.45
N PHE A 198 -10.21 -9.08 -2.91
CA PHE A 198 -9.36 -8.19 -2.15
C PHE A 198 -10.21 -7.07 -1.56
N SER A 199 -10.28 -6.99 -0.23
CA SER A 199 -11.15 -6.07 0.49
C SER A 199 -10.33 -5.14 1.37
N LEU A 200 -10.45 -3.82 1.18
CA LEU A 200 -9.82 -2.80 2.00
C LEU A 200 -10.84 -1.76 2.46
N PRO A 201 -10.63 -1.09 3.61
CA PRO A 201 -11.52 -0.04 4.08
C PRO A 201 -11.68 1.07 3.04
N ARG A 202 -12.91 1.55 2.85
CA ARG A 202 -13.15 2.73 2.01
C ARG A 202 -12.64 3.98 2.72
N ILE A 203 -11.86 4.78 2.01
CA ILE A 203 -11.38 6.08 2.51
C ILE A 203 -12.52 7.09 2.31
N PRO A 204 -13.06 7.68 3.39
CA PRO A 204 -14.13 8.67 3.29
C PRO A 204 -13.66 9.92 2.52
N ASP A 205 -14.58 10.55 1.82
CA ASP A 205 -14.44 11.88 1.18
C ASP A 205 -13.29 12.04 0.16
N LYS A 206 -12.61 10.95 -0.21
CA LYS A 206 -11.55 10.96 -1.24
C LYS A 206 -12.11 10.61 -2.62
N LYS A 207 -11.92 11.54 -3.57
CA LYS A 207 -12.21 11.35 -4.99
C LYS A 207 -10.87 11.30 -5.75
N ALA A 208 -10.21 10.16 -5.70
CA ALA A 208 -8.87 10.01 -6.25
C ALA A 208 -8.88 9.88 -7.78
N HIS A 209 -8.48 10.96 -8.47
CA HIS A 209 -8.25 10.97 -9.91
C HIS A 209 -7.06 10.06 -10.26
N GLY A 210 -7.21 9.24 -11.31
CA GLY A 210 -6.18 8.34 -11.80
C GLY A 210 -5.99 7.02 -11.02
N SER A 211 -6.84 6.74 -10.01
CA SER A 211 -6.72 5.51 -9.21
C SER A 211 -6.82 4.24 -10.06
N GLY A 212 -7.67 4.21 -11.10
CA GLY A 212 -7.77 3.08 -12.03
C GLY A 212 -6.50 2.87 -12.84
N CYS A 213 -5.96 3.93 -13.45
CA CYS A 213 -4.70 3.89 -14.22
C CYS A 213 -3.53 3.46 -13.32
N SER A 214 -3.45 3.98 -12.10
CA SER A 214 -2.37 3.64 -11.18
C SER A 214 -2.47 2.20 -10.67
N LEU A 215 -3.68 1.63 -10.48
CA LEU A 215 -3.83 0.21 -10.13
C LEU A 215 -3.27 -0.71 -11.21
N SER A 216 -3.62 -0.44 -12.48
CA SER A 216 -3.10 -1.21 -13.61
C SER A 216 -1.59 -1.00 -13.79
N ALA A 217 -1.07 0.23 -13.61
CA ALA A 217 0.37 0.51 -13.65
C ALA A 217 1.14 -0.19 -12.51
N LEU A 218 0.62 -0.17 -11.27
CA LEU A 218 1.19 -0.91 -10.14
C LEU A 218 1.22 -2.41 -10.42
N THR A 219 0.10 -2.97 -10.92
CA THR A 219 0.02 -4.40 -11.29
C THR A 219 1.08 -4.75 -12.35
N THR A 220 1.22 -3.91 -13.39
CA THR A 220 2.25 -4.07 -14.44
C THR A 220 3.66 -4.03 -13.85
N GLY A 221 3.92 -3.08 -12.97
CA GLY A 221 5.22 -2.93 -12.32
C GLY A 221 5.58 -4.11 -11.42
N TYR A 222 4.65 -4.62 -10.61
CA TYR A 222 4.89 -5.79 -9.76
C TYR A 222 5.08 -7.07 -10.57
N LEU A 223 4.40 -7.23 -11.71
CA LEU A 223 4.67 -8.33 -12.67
C LEU A 223 6.09 -8.23 -13.24
N ALA A 224 6.55 -7.03 -13.62
CA ALA A 224 7.92 -6.82 -14.10
C ALA A 224 8.97 -7.16 -13.02
N LEU A 225 8.65 -6.94 -11.73
CA LEU A 225 9.48 -7.33 -10.59
C LEU A 225 9.48 -8.84 -10.31
N GLY A 226 8.67 -9.64 -11.03
CA GLY A 226 8.63 -11.10 -10.94
C GLY A 226 7.53 -11.65 -10.02
N ASP A 227 6.62 -10.82 -9.53
CA ASP A 227 5.49 -11.31 -8.74
C ASP A 227 4.51 -12.12 -9.60
N LYS A 228 3.89 -13.15 -9.00
CA LYS A 228 2.77 -13.89 -9.61
C LYS A 228 1.54 -12.99 -9.74
N PRO A 229 0.64 -13.21 -10.73
CA PRO A 229 -0.52 -12.33 -10.99
C PRO A 229 -1.34 -11.95 -9.76
N ILE A 230 -1.75 -12.92 -8.97
CA ILE A 230 -2.54 -12.69 -7.75
C ILE A 230 -1.79 -11.85 -6.69
N VAL A 231 -0.47 -12.07 -6.55
CA VAL A 231 0.39 -11.30 -5.62
C VAL A 231 0.61 -9.89 -6.13
N ALA A 232 0.83 -9.71 -7.44
CA ALA A 232 0.98 -8.41 -8.07
C ALA A 232 -0.27 -7.53 -7.87
N VAL A 233 -1.46 -8.12 -8.06
CA VAL A 233 -2.75 -7.44 -7.83
C VAL A 233 -2.95 -7.09 -6.36
N GLU A 234 -2.67 -8.01 -5.43
CA GLU A 234 -2.79 -7.75 -3.99
C GLU A 234 -1.87 -6.60 -3.55
N LYS A 235 -0.61 -6.64 -3.94
CA LYS A 235 0.37 -5.56 -3.67
C LYS A 235 -0.07 -4.23 -4.31
N ALA A 236 -0.54 -4.27 -5.56
CA ALA A 236 -1.02 -3.08 -6.26
C ALA A 236 -2.19 -2.41 -5.53
N LYS A 237 -3.18 -3.20 -5.09
CA LYS A 237 -4.32 -2.68 -4.31
C LYS A 237 -3.89 -2.05 -2.99
N ASN A 238 -3.03 -2.72 -2.24
CA ASN A 238 -2.53 -2.23 -0.94
C ASN A 238 -1.72 -0.93 -1.10
N THR A 239 -0.85 -0.88 -2.11
CA THR A 239 -0.05 0.31 -2.43
C THR A 239 -0.93 1.47 -2.87
N LEU A 240 -1.90 1.21 -3.77
CA LEU A 240 -2.85 2.21 -4.23
C LEU A 240 -3.67 2.80 -3.07
N TRP A 241 -4.10 1.96 -2.13
CA TRP A 241 -4.85 2.43 -0.96
C TRP A 241 -4.06 3.50 -0.19
N ASN A 242 -2.76 3.26 0.05
CA ASN A 242 -1.91 4.23 0.74
C ASN A 242 -1.71 5.52 -0.10
N MET A 243 -1.55 5.39 -1.42
CA MET A 243 -1.46 6.55 -2.32
C MET A 243 -2.74 7.41 -2.29
N ILE A 244 -3.92 6.78 -2.15
CA ILE A 244 -5.21 7.49 -2.02
C ILE A 244 -5.33 8.15 -0.64
N ASP A 245 -5.00 7.44 0.44
CA ASP A 245 -5.10 7.94 1.81
C ASP A 245 -4.25 9.20 2.02
N GLU A 246 -3.02 9.19 1.49
CA GLU A 246 -2.09 10.32 1.51
C GLU A 246 -2.27 11.30 0.32
N GLY A 247 -3.27 11.06 -0.53
CA GLY A 247 -3.57 11.92 -1.68
C GLY A 247 -3.90 13.35 -1.27
N TYR A 248 -3.63 14.29 -2.17
CA TYR A 248 -3.79 15.73 -1.94
C TYR A 248 -4.53 16.41 -3.07
N ASN A 249 -5.05 17.61 -2.81
CA ASN A 249 -5.77 18.39 -3.81
C ASN A 249 -4.86 19.51 -4.37
N PRO A 250 -4.38 19.40 -5.62
CA PRO A 250 -3.54 20.43 -6.24
C PRO A 250 -4.34 21.57 -6.88
N GLY A 251 -5.67 21.44 -6.93
CA GLY A 251 -6.55 22.38 -7.64
C GLY A 251 -7.90 22.53 -6.98
N ARG A 252 -8.96 22.68 -7.79
CA ARG A 252 -10.35 22.87 -7.33
C ARG A 252 -11.26 21.67 -7.71
N GLY A 253 -10.70 20.57 -8.15
CA GLY A 253 -11.40 19.37 -8.60
C GLY A 253 -11.09 18.15 -7.73
N ALA A 254 -10.91 17.00 -8.37
CA ALA A 254 -10.59 15.75 -7.68
C ALA A 254 -9.19 15.76 -7.06
N ASP A 255 -9.01 15.01 -5.98
CA ASP A 255 -7.69 14.76 -5.39
C ASP A 255 -6.83 13.93 -6.35
N VAL A 256 -5.52 14.10 -6.26
CA VAL A 256 -4.54 13.26 -6.94
C VAL A 256 -3.87 12.32 -5.94
N LEU A 257 -3.33 11.23 -6.45
CA LEU A 257 -2.58 10.27 -5.65
C LEU A 257 -1.26 10.85 -5.16
N ASN A 258 -0.84 10.48 -3.96
CA ASN A 258 0.51 10.77 -3.49
C ASN A 258 1.44 9.59 -3.84
N PHE A 259 2.24 9.74 -4.88
CA PHE A 259 3.18 8.71 -5.36
C PHE A 259 4.42 8.60 -4.46
N GLU A 260 4.76 9.61 -3.67
CA GLU A 260 5.91 9.60 -2.77
C GLU A 260 5.75 8.60 -1.63
N THR A 261 4.52 8.30 -1.23
CA THR A 261 4.23 7.31 -0.17
C THR A 261 4.58 5.88 -0.55
N SER A 262 4.80 5.62 -1.83
CA SER A 262 5.26 4.32 -2.33
C SER A 262 6.78 4.13 -2.25
N VAL A 263 7.51 5.19 -1.85
CA VAL A 263 8.97 5.16 -1.72
C VAL A 263 9.36 5.63 -0.32
N VAL A 264 10.04 4.79 0.44
CA VAL A 264 10.57 5.14 1.74
C VAL A 264 12.09 5.03 1.69
N ASN A 265 12.77 6.17 1.89
CA ASN A 265 14.25 6.26 1.82
C ASN A 265 14.82 5.72 0.48
N GLY A 266 14.14 5.98 -0.64
CA GLY A 266 14.55 5.49 -1.96
C GLY A 266 14.27 4.00 -2.22
N ILE A 267 13.59 3.31 -1.31
CA ILE A 267 13.18 1.91 -1.45
C ILE A 267 11.68 1.87 -1.74
N PRO A 268 11.22 1.17 -2.80
CA PRO A 268 9.80 0.98 -3.05
C PRO A 268 9.10 0.37 -1.83
N PHE A 269 8.07 1.08 -1.33
CA PHE A 269 7.26 0.61 -0.21
C PHE A 269 6.05 -0.14 -0.73
N SER A 270 5.96 -1.43 -0.40
CA SER A 270 4.78 -2.23 -0.71
C SER A 270 4.44 -3.16 0.44
N PHE A 271 3.14 -3.36 0.66
CA PHE A 271 2.68 -4.41 1.58
C PHE A 271 2.80 -5.77 0.90
N GLN A 272 3.48 -6.71 1.56
CA GLN A 272 3.64 -8.07 1.02
C GLN A 272 2.31 -8.83 0.96
N THR A 273 1.41 -8.57 1.92
CA THR A 273 0.08 -9.20 1.98
C THR A 273 -0.93 -8.25 2.63
N THR A 274 -2.23 -8.55 2.50
CA THR A 274 -3.32 -7.85 3.20
C THR A 274 -3.11 -7.83 4.71
N LYS A 275 -2.54 -8.89 5.31
CA LYS A 275 -2.23 -8.91 6.76
C LYS A 275 -1.18 -7.87 7.16
N HIS A 276 -0.17 -7.63 6.32
CA HIS A 276 0.80 -6.55 6.55
C HIS A 276 0.11 -5.19 6.50
N PHE A 277 -0.78 -4.99 5.52
CA PHE A 277 -1.57 -3.76 5.43
C PHE A 277 -2.45 -3.56 6.68
N GLU A 278 -3.18 -4.57 7.14
CA GLU A 278 -4.03 -4.49 8.34
C GLU A 278 -3.24 -4.07 9.57
N VAL A 279 -2.09 -4.71 9.82
CA VAL A 279 -1.20 -4.38 10.94
C VAL A 279 -0.69 -2.94 10.84
N TRP A 280 -0.23 -2.54 9.67
CA TRP A 280 0.23 -1.17 9.41
C TRP A 280 -0.90 -0.14 9.61
N TYR A 281 -2.10 -0.42 9.09
CA TYR A 281 -3.25 0.48 9.17
C TYR A 281 -3.74 0.68 10.61
N GLU A 282 -3.87 -0.40 11.39
CA GLU A 282 -4.23 -0.30 12.80
C GLU A 282 -3.20 0.48 13.60
N LEU A 283 -1.91 0.26 13.32
CA LEU A 283 -0.83 0.99 13.96
C LEU A 283 -0.84 2.47 13.58
N LYS A 284 -1.03 2.81 12.29
CA LYS A 284 -1.14 4.19 11.79
C LYS A 284 -2.26 4.94 12.49
N LYS A 285 -3.46 4.35 12.54
CA LYS A 285 -4.62 4.96 13.22
C LYS A 285 -4.35 5.21 14.70
N SER A 286 -3.72 4.28 15.37
CA SER A 286 -3.40 4.40 16.80
C SER A 286 -2.26 5.38 17.07
N LEU A 287 -1.29 5.50 16.16
CA LEU A 287 -0.20 6.47 16.23
C LEU A 287 -0.72 7.90 16.12
N ASN A 288 -1.67 8.17 15.23
CA ASN A 288 -2.32 9.49 15.14
C ASN A 288 -3.03 9.87 16.45
N ASN A 289 -3.71 8.90 17.08
CA ASN A 289 -4.33 9.11 18.39
C ASN A 289 -3.28 9.33 19.49
N LEU A 290 -2.19 8.58 19.48
CA LEU A 290 -1.09 8.75 20.45
C LEU A 290 -0.50 10.17 20.40
N GLN A 291 -0.29 10.72 19.19
CA GLN A 291 0.24 12.06 18.98
C GLN A 291 -0.66 13.17 19.56
N SER A 292 -1.98 12.96 19.62
CA SER A 292 -2.93 13.97 20.10
C SER A 292 -2.82 14.26 21.61
N PHE A 293 -2.23 13.37 22.41
CA PHE A 293 -2.17 13.51 23.86
C PHE A 293 -0.77 13.31 24.49
N LEU A 294 0.16 12.69 23.77
CA LEU A 294 1.51 12.44 24.27
C LEU A 294 2.24 13.77 24.47
N THR A 295 2.96 13.91 25.58
CA THR A 295 3.74 15.11 25.89
C THR A 295 5.24 14.79 25.99
N ASN A 296 6.08 15.82 25.89
CA ASN A 296 7.54 15.68 25.95
C ASN A 296 8.05 15.01 27.23
N GLU A 297 7.29 15.05 28.33
CA GLU A 297 7.64 14.44 29.61
C GLU A 297 7.74 12.91 29.53
N TYR A 298 6.95 12.30 28.64
CA TYR A 298 6.93 10.85 28.45
C TYR A 298 7.89 10.36 27.37
N ILE A 299 8.59 11.28 26.70
CA ILE A 299 9.59 10.94 25.68
C ILE A 299 10.93 10.69 26.35
N ALA A 300 11.46 9.49 26.21
CA ALA A 300 12.79 9.10 26.60
C ALA A 300 13.88 9.87 25.81
N GLU A 301 15.12 9.93 26.27
CA GLU A 301 16.22 10.57 25.52
C GLU A 301 16.46 9.89 24.17
N VAL A 302 16.41 8.55 24.18
CA VAL A 302 16.48 7.75 22.95
C VAL A 302 15.21 7.82 22.10
N GLY A 303 14.18 8.60 22.51
CA GLY A 303 12.88 8.68 21.85
C GLY A 303 11.92 7.53 22.25
N VAL A 304 10.70 7.64 21.73
CA VAL A 304 9.62 6.64 21.87
C VAL A 304 9.43 5.92 20.56
N ASN A 305 9.14 4.65 20.61
CA ASN A 305 8.64 3.88 19.48
C ASN A 305 7.46 3.01 19.89
N ILE A 306 6.58 2.73 18.97
CA ILE A 306 5.48 1.79 19.12
C ILE A 306 5.56 0.78 17.97
N GLY A 307 5.32 -0.49 18.29
CA GLY A 307 5.34 -1.56 17.27
C GLY A 307 4.13 -2.47 17.38
N TYR A 308 3.77 -3.10 16.27
CA TYR A 308 2.69 -4.07 16.18
C TYR A 308 3.09 -5.23 15.27
N ALA A 309 2.91 -6.46 15.74
CA ALA A 309 3.34 -7.67 15.05
C ALA A 309 2.24 -8.33 14.25
N LEU A 310 2.62 -9.05 13.19
CA LEU A 310 1.73 -10.01 12.51
C LEU A 310 1.23 -11.08 13.49
N PRO A 311 0.07 -11.71 13.26
CA PRO A 311 -0.47 -12.76 14.16
C PRO A 311 0.49 -13.93 14.39
N SER A 312 1.31 -14.27 13.41
CA SER A 312 2.28 -15.38 13.44
C SER A 312 3.73 -14.93 13.44
N ALA A 313 4.01 -13.72 13.97
CA ALA A 313 5.33 -13.13 13.96
C ALA A 313 6.37 -14.01 14.67
N LYS A 314 7.53 -14.20 14.04
CA LYS A 314 8.67 -14.96 14.57
C LYS A 314 9.97 -14.17 14.51
N THR A 315 10.03 -13.16 13.65
CA THR A 315 11.23 -12.39 13.36
C THR A 315 10.97 -10.89 13.49
N LEU A 316 12.02 -10.09 13.54
CA LEU A 316 11.93 -8.64 13.53
C LEU A 316 11.20 -8.11 12.28
N GLN A 317 11.31 -8.83 11.16
CA GLN A 317 10.66 -8.46 9.90
C GLN A 317 9.14 -8.56 9.95
N ASP A 318 8.60 -9.27 10.91
CA ASP A 318 7.16 -9.45 11.11
C ASP A 318 6.53 -8.36 11.99
N VAL A 319 7.32 -7.37 12.43
CA VAL A 319 6.89 -6.29 13.34
C VAL A 319 6.96 -4.94 12.62
N CYS A 320 5.82 -4.29 12.50
CA CYS A 320 5.69 -2.92 12.01
C CYS A 320 5.96 -1.93 13.15
N ALA A 321 6.77 -0.89 12.90
CA ALA A 321 7.08 0.17 13.85
C ALA A 321 7.45 1.46 13.12
N VAL A 322 7.65 2.57 13.85
CA VAL A 322 8.16 3.82 13.27
C VAL A 322 9.61 3.64 12.85
N ASN A 323 9.89 3.85 11.55
CA ASN A 323 11.26 3.91 11.02
C ASN A 323 11.92 5.23 11.44
N GLY A 324 12.55 5.23 12.57
CA GLY A 324 12.97 6.38 13.33
C GLY A 324 12.40 6.31 14.75
N ARG A 325 11.84 7.41 15.22
CA ARG A 325 11.27 7.48 16.58
C ARG A 325 10.23 8.60 16.67
N ILE A 326 9.53 8.65 17.79
CA ILE A 326 8.81 9.82 18.25
C ILE A 326 9.77 10.58 19.15
N THR A 327 10.14 11.80 18.78
CA THR A 327 11.16 12.61 19.47
C THR A 327 10.57 13.88 20.04
N LYS A 328 11.27 14.46 21.04
CA LYS A 328 10.94 15.77 21.60
C LYS A 328 11.19 16.86 20.56
N THR A 329 10.27 17.80 20.44
CA THR A 329 10.50 19.06 19.75
C THR A 329 10.03 20.23 20.60
N LYS A 330 10.34 21.48 20.18
CA LYS A 330 9.88 22.70 20.90
C LYS A 330 8.33 22.79 20.95
N THR A 331 7.65 22.23 19.96
CA THR A 331 6.18 22.28 19.83
C THR A 331 5.49 21.01 20.33
N GLY A 332 6.21 20.04 20.91
CA GLY A 332 5.69 18.76 21.37
C GLY A 332 6.30 17.56 20.64
N PRO A 333 5.85 16.33 20.95
CA PRO A 333 6.37 15.13 20.32
C PRO A 333 6.10 15.08 18.83
N ARG A 334 7.10 14.66 18.02
CA ARG A 334 6.98 14.48 16.58
C ARG A 334 7.41 13.09 16.15
N VAL A 335 6.63 12.47 15.28
CA VAL A 335 7.00 11.22 14.60
C VAL A 335 8.03 11.53 13.51
N CYS A 336 9.20 10.91 13.59
CA CYS A 336 10.34 11.16 12.71
C CYS A 336 10.59 9.97 11.79
N GLY A 337 9.62 9.64 10.98
CA GLY A 337 9.73 8.62 9.93
C GLY A 337 8.45 7.81 9.75
N PRO A 338 8.34 7.11 8.63
CA PRO A 338 7.16 6.32 8.29
C PRO A 338 7.07 5.03 9.11
N LEU A 339 5.88 4.42 9.11
CA LEU A 339 5.69 3.07 9.64
C LEU A 339 6.21 2.03 8.64
N MET A 340 7.07 1.13 9.09
CA MET A 340 7.67 0.07 8.29
C MET A 340 7.85 -1.22 9.09
N PHE A 341 7.91 -2.33 8.39
CA PHE A 341 8.28 -3.63 8.99
C PHE A 341 9.80 -3.76 9.13
N GLY A 342 10.27 -4.43 10.20
CA GLY A 342 11.68 -4.75 10.41
C GLY A 342 12.57 -3.62 10.91
N VAL A 343 12.04 -2.45 11.25
CA VAL A 343 12.83 -1.23 11.49
C VAL A 343 13.15 -0.93 12.96
N SER A 344 12.54 -1.60 13.92
CA SER A 344 12.73 -1.33 15.35
C SER A 344 13.11 -2.59 16.12
N LYS A 345 14.40 -2.81 16.30
CA LYS A 345 14.92 -3.98 17.05
C LYS A 345 14.43 -4.00 18.50
N HIS A 346 14.44 -2.85 19.19
CA HIS A 346 14.09 -2.78 20.62
C HIS A 346 12.64 -3.20 20.89
N VAL A 347 11.67 -2.53 20.23
CA VAL A 347 10.24 -2.80 20.44
C VAL A 347 9.87 -4.18 19.93
N ALA A 348 10.42 -4.60 18.79
CA ALA A 348 10.16 -5.91 18.22
C ALA A 348 10.65 -7.04 19.14
N SER A 349 11.83 -6.92 19.77
CA SER A 349 12.32 -7.93 20.73
C SER A 349 11.39 -8.08 21.93
N VAL A 350 10.81 -6.98 22.45
CA VAL A 350 9.83 -7.02 23.54
C VAL A 350 8.54 -7.74 23.10
N ILE A 351 8.03 -7.40 21.90
CA ILE A 351 6.81 -8.00 21.36
C ILE A 351 7.00 -9.49 21.13
N LEU A 352 8.08 -9.90 20.45
CA LEU A 352 8.34 -11.30 20.13
C LEU A 352 8.53 -12.14 21.41
N ALA A 353 9.21 -11.58 22.44
CA ALA A 353 9.33 -12.22 23.73
C ALA A 353 7.97 -12.38 24.43
N ALA A 354 7.10 -11.36 24.40
CA ALA A 354 5.75 -11.46 24.96
C ALA A 354 4.89 -12.49 24.20
N MET A 355 4.95 -12.49 22.86
CA MET A 355 4.20 -13.43 22.00
C MET A 355 4.62 -14.89 22.20
N SER A 356 5.86 -15.17 22.63
CA SER A 356 6.30 -16.54 22.92
C SER A 356 5.60 -17.15 24.15
N PHE A 357 5.00 -16.33 25.03
CA PHE A 357 4.21 -16.76 26.18
C PHE A 357 2.71 -16.60 25.97
N ASP A 358 2.31 -15.50 25.29
CA ASP A 358 0.91 -15.24 24.90
C ASP A 358 0.89 -14.61 23.50
N SER A 359 0.51 -15.43 22.50
CA SER A 359 0.47 -15.02 21.09
C SER A 359 -0.49 -13.85 20.80
N SER A 360 -1.39 -13.51 21.73
CA SER A 360 -2.28 -12.37 21.63
C SER A 360 -1.60 -11.04 21.96
N MET A 361 -0.46 -11.03 22.66
CA MET A 361 0.27 -9.84 23.12
C MET A 361 1.21 -9.30 22.01
N ARG A 362 0.62 -8.70 20.99
CA ARG A 362 1.27 -8.37 19.72
C ARG A 362 1.75 -6.92 19.59
N CYS A 363 1.55 -6.08 20.60
CA CYS A 363 1.89 -4.66 20.56
C CYS A 363 2.66 -4.22 21.80
N ALA A 364 3.66 -3.35 21.59
CA ALA A 364 4.36 -2.69 22.70
C ALA A 364 4.81 -1.29 22.29
N MET A 365 4.99 -0.41 23.30
CA MET A 365 5.65 0.88 23.15
C MET A 365 6.56 1.14 24.35
N ASN A 366 7.60 1.94 24.15
CA ASN A 366 8.41 2.44 25.24
C ASN A 366 8.02 3.88 25.60
N ILE A 367 8.14 4.24 26.87
CA ILE A 367 8.04 5.61 27.38
C ILE A 367 9.16 5.86 28.41
N ARG A 368 9.39 7.14 28.70
CA ARG A 368 10.40 7.57 29.66
C ARG A 368 10.14 6.96 31.06
N TYR A 369 11.20 6.42 31.65
CA TYR A 369 11.16 5.99 33.05
C TYR A 369 11.23 7.20 34.00
N SER A 370 10.37 7.19 35.01
CA SER A 370 10.49 7.97 36.24
C SER A 370 9.75 7.24 37.34
N LYS A 371 10.14 7.49 38.61
CA LYS A 371 9.42 6.95 39.77
C LYS A 371 7.94 7.34 39.72
N THR A 372 7.66 8.61 39.40
CA THR A 372 6.30 9.14 39.22
C THR A 372 5.52 8.37 38.17
N ASN A 373 6.11 8.06 37.00
CA ASN A 373 5.43 7.29 35.95
C ASN A 373 5.12 5.86 36.40
N ILE A 374 5.97 5.23 37.17
CA ILE A 374 5.69 3.91 37.79
C ILE A 374 4.56 3.98 38.81
N GLU A 375 4.53 5.01 39.66
CA GLU A 375 3.44 5.24 40.60
C GLU A 375 2.11 5.47 39.89
N LYS A 376 2.10 6.27 38.83
CA LYS A 376 0.93 6.45 37.95
C LYS A 376 0.44 5.11 37.40
N CYS A 377 1.35 4.26 36.93
CA CYS A 377 0.98 2.93 36.45
C CYS A 377 0.32 2.06 37.52
N LYS A 378 0.84 2.11 38.77
CA LYS A 378 0.26 1.40 39.93
C LYS A 378 -1.14 1.96 40.28
N LYS A 379 -1.26 3.30 40.35
CA LYS A 379 -2.51 4.00 40.72
C LYS A 379 -3.65 3.65 39.80
N ILE A 380 -3.39 3.46 38.50
CA ILE A 380 -4.41 3.08 37.51
C ILE A 380 -4.62 1.56 37.37
N GLY A 381 -4.02 0.76 38.24
CA GLY A 381 -4.24 -0.68 38.37
C GLY A 381 -3.54 -1.54 37.30
N LEU A 382 -2.48 -1.03 36.63
CA LEU A 382 -1.71 -1.83 35.67
C LEU A 382 -0.85 -2.87 36.41
N LYS A 383 -0.75 -4.07 35.83
CA LYS A 383 0.15 -5.12 36.29
C LYS A 383 1.58 -4.80 35.84
N ILE A 384 2.50 -4.71 36.80
CA ILE A 384 3.85 -4.20 36.56
C ILE A 384 4.90 -5.24 36.99
N GLY A 385 5.85 -5.50 36.08
CA GLY A 385 7.04 -6.27 36.37
C GLY A 385 8.32 -5.46 36.12
N SER A 386 9.44 -5.91 36.70
CA SER A 386 10.73 -5.27 36.48
C SER A 386 11.86 -6.28 36.40
N PHE A 387 12.94 -5.90 35.71
CA PHE A 387 14.19 -6.66 35.74
C PHE A 387 15.39 -5.74 35.93
N ASP A 388 16.48 -6.29 36.51
CA ASP A 388 17.76 -5.60 36.62
C ASP A 388 18.70 -6.07 35.52
N ARG A 389 19.19 -5.13 34.71
CA ARG A 389 20.15 -5.41 33.61
C ARG A 389 21.48 -5.98 34.09
N LYS A 390 21.82 -5.79 35.38
CA LYS A 390 23.03 -6.40 35.97
C LYS A 390 22.99 -7.94 35.94
N ASN A 391 21.80 -8.50 35.97
CA ASN A 391 21.57 -9.94 35.96
C ASN A 391 21.51 -10.54 34.53
N GLU A 392 21.78 -9.73 33.48
CA GLU A 392 21.77 -10.20 32.09
C GLU A 392 22.92 -11.18 31.84
N PRO A 393 22.63 -12.43 31.40
CA PRO A 393 23.68 -13.40 31.12
C PRO A 393 24.50 -12.94 29.89
N LYS A 394 25.80 -13.22 29.89
CA LYS A 394 26.69 -12.93 28.75
C LYS A 394 26.24 -13.61 27.44
N THR A 395 25.47 -14.69 27.55
CA THR A 395 24.90 -15.45 26.41
C THR A 395 23.60 -14.87 25.85
N ALA A 396 23.03 -13.83 26.46
CA ALA A 396 21.79 -13.24 26.02
C ALA A 396 21.96 -12.56 24.65
N LYS A 397 21.14 -12.96 23.68
CA LYS A 397 21.13 -12.37 22.32
C LYS A 397 20.59 -10.94 22.31
N SER A 398 19.70 -10.61 23.23
CA SER A 398 19.06 -9.29 23.37
C SER A 398 18.63 -9.07 24.80
N THR A 399 19.07 -7.95 25.41
CA THR A 399 18.62 -7.49 26.75
C THR A 399 17.09 -7.42 26.86
N MET A 400 16.42 -6.99 25.76
CA MET A 400 14.96 -6.82 25.75
C MET A 400 14.23 -8.15 25.71
N GLU A 401 14.70 -9.08 24.92
CA GLU A 401 14.15 -10.44 24.86
C GLU A 401 14.34 -11.16 26.19
N TRP A 402 15.56 -11.15 26.71
CA TRP A 402 15.90 -11.78 28.01
C TRP A 402 15.10 -11.17 29.16
N GLY A 403 15.17 -9.84 29.34
CA GLY A 403 14.51 -9.16 30.46
C GLY A 403 13.00 -9.31 30.45
N THR A 404 12.38 -9.21 29.26
CA THR A 404 10.94 -9.44 29.10
C THR A 404 10.57 -10.88 29.45
N SER A 405 11.33 -11.87 28.97
CA SER A 405 11.08 -13.29 29.21
C SER A 405 11.24 -13.66 30.69
N VAL A 406 12.27 -13.11 31.38
CA VAL A 406 12.49 -13.34 32.85
C VAL A 406 11.31 -12.81 33.65
N VAL A 407 10.85 -11.60 33.36
CA VAL A 407 9.70 -11.02 34.06
C VAL A 407 8.45 -11.86 33.91
N ILE A 408 8.15 -12.28 32.67
CA ILE A 408 6.96 -13.07 32.37
C ILE A 408 7.00 -14.44 33.03
N LYS A 409 8.17 -15.11 33.04
CA LYS A 409 8.36 -16.39 33.73
C LYS A 409 8.11 -16.25 35.22
N ASN A 410 8.67 -15.20 35.86
CA ASN A 410 8.53 -14.97 37.28
C ASN A 410 7.10 -14.61 37.70
N MET A 411 6.34 -13.94 36.84
CA MET A 411 4.96 -13.54 37.08
C MET A 411 3.93 -14.58 36.71
N GLY A 412 4.28 -15.54 35.81
CA GLY A 412 3.37 -16.55 35.25
C GLY A 412 2.38 -15.99 34.18
N PHE A 413 2.48 -14.72 33.83
CA PHE A 413 1.65 -14.07 32.79
C PHE A 413 2.37 -12.84 32.22
N VAL A 414 1.93 -12.34 31.05
CA VAL A 414 2.46 -11.12 30.45
C VAL A 414 1.86 -9.88 31.15
N PRO A 415 2.67 -9.06 31.85
CA PRO A 415 2.15 -7.87 32.52
C PRO A 415 1.87 -6.72 31.53
N ASP A 416 1.08 -5.72 31.96
CA ASP A 416 0.79 -4.52 31.19
C ASP A 416 2.01 -3.63 30.99
N VAL A 417 2.93 -3.65 31.95
CA VAL A 417 4.12 -2.82 31.99
C VAL A 417 5.33 -3.62 32.47
N ILE A 418 6.44 -3.48 31.75
CA ILE A 418 7.74 -3.97 32.17
C ILE A 418 8.72 -2.80 32.20
N TYR A 419 9.47 -2.63 33.29
CA TYR A 419 10.49 -1.59 33.35
C TYR A 419 11.85 -2.11 33.85
N ASP A 420 12.89 -1.37 33.51
CA ASP A 420 14.22 -1.50 34.08
C ASP A 420 14.74 -0.13 34.56
N SER A 421 15.64 -0.14 35.51
CA SER A 421 16.25 1.05 36.09
C SER A 421 17.48 1.57 35.35
N GLY A 422 17.73 1.03 34.14
CA GLY A 422 18.90 1.39 33.34
C GLY A 422 20.18 0.67 33.73
N GLY A 423 21.31 1.20 33.28
CA GLY A 423 22.65 0.68 33.55
C GLY A 423 23.71 1.61 32.98
N ILE A 424 25.00 1.27 33.09
CA ILE A 424 26.08 2.10 32.54
C ILE A 424 25.87 2.30 31.04
N GLY A 425 25.67 3.55 30.61
CA GLY A 425 25.43 3.93 29.22
C GLY A 425 24.07 3.48 28.65
N LYS A 426 23.14 3.02 29.51
CA LYS A 426 21.80 2.55 29.06
C LYS A 426 20.71 3.26 29.88
N GLU A 427 19.86 4.03 29.17
CA GLU A 427 18.74 4.75 29.76
C GLU A 427 17.70 3.78 30.37
N PRO A 428 17.17 4.09 31.58
CA PRO A 428 16.06 3.34 32.17
C PRO A 428 14.77 3.53 31.32
N MET A 429 13.93 2.51 31.26
CA MET A 429 12.82 2.51 30.32
C MET A 429 11.59 1.78 30.85
N ILE A 430 10.41 2.36 30.59
CA ILE A 430 9.12 1.69 30.77
C ILE A 430 8.64 1.17 29.41
N ARG A 431 8.12 -0.05 29.39
CA ARG A 431 7.52 -0.68 28.20
C ARG A 431 6.08 -1.04 28.51
N VAL A 432 5.16 -0.47 27.76
CA VAL A 432 3.72 -0.77 27.82
C VAL A 432 3.43 -1.85 26.80
N ILE A 433 2.81 -2.95 27.25
CA ILE A 433 2.54 -4.14 26.43
C ILE A 433 1.03 -4.35 26.33
N GLY A 434 0.56 -4.85 25.19
CA GLY A 434 -0.85 -5.12 24.99
C GLY A 434 -1.14 -5.94 23.74
N LYS A 435 -2.43 -6.25 23.55
CA LYS A 435 -2.89 -7.12 22.46
C LYS A 435 -2.79 -6.46 21.09
N ASN A 436 -3.06 -5.17 21.02
CA ASN A 436 -3.08 -4.40 19.79
C ASN A 436 -2.74 -2.93 20.05
N PRO A 437 -2.52 -2.11 19.01
CA PRO A 437 -2.15 -0.70 19.17
C PRO A 437 -3.18 0.12 19.96
N LYS A 438 -4.47 -0.13 19.79
CA LYS A 438 -5.54 0.57 20.52
C LYS A 438 -5.46 0.30 22.02
N ASP A 439 -5.16 -0.94 22.43
CA ASP A 439 -4.98 -1.31 23.85
C ASP A 439 -3.77 -0.60 24.44
N VAL A 440 -2.61 -0.64 23.80
CA VAL A 440 -1.38 0.02 24.25
C VAL A 440 -1.55 1.53 24.33
N VAL A 441 -2.14 2.17 23.34
CA VAL A 441 -2.40 3.62 23.33
C VAL A 441 -3.41 4.01 24.43
N LYS A 442 -4.43 3.18 24.70
CA LYS A 442 -5.37 3.40 25.81
C LYS A 442 -4.66 3.34 27.19
N LYS A 443 -3.74 2.38 27.39
CA LYS A 443 -2.91 2.30 28.61
C LYS A 443 -2.01 3.54 28.72
N ALA A 444 -1.34 3.93 27.65
CA ALA A 444 -0.51 5.14 27.60
C ALA A 444 -1.32 6.41 27.93
N TYR A 445 -2.53 6.55 27.36
CA TYR A 445 -3.43 7.66 27.66
C TYR A 445 -3.75 7.76 29.15
N LYS A 446 -4.09 6.63 29.80
CA LYS A 446 -4.37 6.60 31.24
C LYS A 446 -3.14 7.01 32.06
N ILE A 447 -1.92 6.57 31.69
CA ILE A 447 -0.68 6.96 32.33
C ILE A 447 -0.43 8.47 32.22
N VAL A 448 -0.61 9.02 31.02
CA VAL A 448 -0.39 10.45 30.74
C VAL A 448 -1.41 11.34 31.48
N LYS A 449 -2.67 10.91 31.56
CA LYS A 449 -3.76 11.69 32.19
C LYS A 449 -3.94 11.42 33.68
N SER A 450 -3.26 10.44 34.27
CA SER A 450 -3.25 10.22 35.72
C SER A 450 -2.53 11.37 36.44
N GLN A 451 -3.24 12.06 37.30
CA GLN A 451 -2.72 13.08 38.24
C GLN A 451 -1.99 12.45 39.40
#